data_1facb4f8e4ff3ea72bf1b483bbac3461
#
_entry.id   1facb4f8e4ff3ea72bf1b483bbac3461
#
_cell.length_a   1.000
_cell.length_b   1.000
_cell.length_c   1.000
_cell.angle_alpha   90.00
_cell.angle_beta   90.00
_cell.angle_gamma   90.00
#
_symmetry.space_group_name_H-M   'P 1'
#
loop_
_entity.id
_entity.type
_entity.pdbx_description
1 polymer ?
#
loop_
_entity_poly.entity_id
_entity_poly.type
_entity_poly.pdbx_seq_one_letter_code
_entity_poly.pdbx_strand_id
1 'polypeptide(L)'
;MSGYMEEYLRWRQAEKLAPQLKAELEAIADNPKEIEERFYTELEFGTAGLRGILGAGTNRMNARVIKRATLGLSEYILGFAGGAERGVAIAYDSRRMSREFALEAALTLCAKGIHAYIYDSLRPVPMLSYMVRRLKCIAGIVITASHNPPEYN
;
A
#
# COMPACT_ATOMS: atom_id res chain seq x y z
N MET A 1 -12.69 6.36 25.41
CA MET A 1 -11.95 7.06 24.33
C MET A 1 -12.59 6.61 23.01
N SER A 2 -12.76 7.43 22.01
CA SER A 2 -13.30 6.97 20.72
C SER A 2 -12.28 6.07 20.02
N GLY A 3 -12.74 5.05 19.26
CA GLY A 3 -11.84 4.07 18.62
C GLY A 3 -10.79 4.70 17.70
N TYR A 4 -11.14 5.81 17.01
CA TYR A 4 -10.18 6.52 16.16
C TYR A 4 -9.04 7.20 16.96
N MET A 5 -9.31 7.67 18.18
CA MET A 5 -8.30 8.28 19.04
C MET A 5 -7.32 7.23 19.58
N GLU A 6 -7.82 6.03 19.91
CA GLU A 6 -6.96 4.91 20.31
C GLU A 6 -6.03 4.49 19.19
N GLU A 7 -6.55 4.43 17.96
CA GLU A 7 -5.76 4.12 16.78
C GLU A 7 -4.70 5.19 16.50
N TYR A 8 -5.06 6.47 16.59
CA TYR A 8 -4.11 7.58 16.45
C TYR A 8 -2.97 7.47 17.47
N LEU A 9 -3.28 7.22 18.75
CA LEU A 9 -2.27 7.08 19.80
C LEU A 9 -1.37 5.86 19.55
N ARG A 10 -1.94 4.74 19.11
CA ARG A 10 -1.18 3.55 18.72
C ARG A 10 -0.19 3.83 17.59
N TRP A 11 -0.60 4.60 16.59
CA TRP A 11 0.29 4.99 15.50
C TRP A 11 1.40 5.92 15.98
N ARG A 12 1.07 6.87 16.80
CA ARG A 12 2.01 7.86 17.34
C ARG A 12 3.10 7.21 18.20
N GLN A 13 2.77 6.14 18.92
CA GLN A 13 3.69 5.38 19.77
C GLN A 13 4.49 4.31 18.99
N ALA A 14 4.19 4.09 17.72
CA ALA A 14 4.83 3.03 16.95
C ALA A 14 6.31 3.36 16.69
N GLU A 15 7.22 2.53 17.21
CA GLU A 15 8.68 2.72 17.11
C GLU A 15 9.17 2.78 15.66
N LYS A 16 8.58 1.95 14.77
CA LYS A 16 8.98 1.80 13.36
C LYS A 16 8.13 2.61 12.39
N LEU A 17 7.58 3.74 12.82
CA LEU A 17 6.89 4.65 11.92
C LEU A 17 7.90 5.55 11.20
N ALA A 18 7.72 5.74 9.88
CA ALA A 18 8.57 6.63 9.11
C ALA A 18 8.57 8.06 9.71
N PRO A 19 9.72 8.73 9.79
CA PRO A 19 9.82 10.04 10.43
C PRO A 19 8.84 11.08 9.90
N GLN A 20 8.58 11.07 8.59
CA GLN A 20 7.63 11.97 7.94
C GLN A 20 6.19 11.75 8.45
N LEU A 21 5.75 10.48 8.54
CA LEU A 21 4.43 10.14 9.06
C LEU A 21 4.30 10.49 10.54
N LYS A 22 5.39 10.34 11.30
CA LYS A 22 5.42 10.74 12.71
C LYS A 22 5.26 12.24 12.87
N ALA A 23 5.98 13.03 12.07
CA ALA A 23 5.85 14.48 12.06
C ALA A 23 4.43 14.95 11.67
N GLU A 24 3.80 14.29 10.70
CA GLU A 24 2.40 14.56 10.35
C GLU A 24 1.45 14.30 11.51
N LEU A 25 1.64 13.20 12.26
CA LEU A 25 0.81 12.90 13.44
C LEU A 25 1.00 13.90 14.57
N GLU A 26 2.21 14.39 14.76
CA GLU A 26 2.50 15.45 15.74
C GLU A 26 1.86 16.79 15.34
N ALA A 27 1.89 17.13 14.05
CA ALA A 27 1.30 18.37 13.54
C ALA A 27 -0.23 18.44 13.70
N ILE A 28 -0.92 17.31 13.78
CA ILE A 28 -2.38 17.26 13.95
C ILE A 28 -2.81 17.00 15.41
N ALA A 29 -1.88 16.94 16.37
CA ALA A 29 -2.15 16.53 17.75
C ALA A 29 -3.26 17.34 18.42
N ASP A 30 -3.37 18.62 18.10
CA ASP A 30 -4.36 19.56 18.66
C ASP A 30 -5.59 19.75 17.74
N ASN A 31 -5.73 18.89 16.70
CA ASN A 31 -6.85 18.97 15.77
C ASN A 31 -7.69 17.67 15.78
N PRO A 32 -8.67 17.55 16.68
CA PRO A 32 -9.48 16.32 16.80
C PRO A 32 -10.25 15.94 15.54
N LYS A 33 -10.68 16.93 14.73
CA LYS A 33 -11.39 16.68 13.47
C LYS A 33 -10.50 16.03 12.42
N GLU A 34 -9.25 16.48 12.32
CA GLU A 34 -8.27 15.91 11.40
C GLU A 34 -7.85 14.50 11.87
N ILE A 35 -7.72 14.29 13.17
CA ILE A 35 -7.45 12.96 13.74
C ILE A 35 -8.59 12.01 13.40
N GLU A 36 -9.84 12.42 13.66
CA GLU A 36 -11.02 11.62 13.33
C GLU A 36 -11.04 11.27 11.85
N GLU A 37 -10.89 12.24 10.95
CA GLU A 37 -10.94 12.05 9.51
C GLU A 37 -9.86 11.06 9.01
N ARG A 38 -8.68 11.05 9.61
CA ARG A 38 -7.58 10.15 9.27
C ARG A 38 -7.70 8.74 9.85
N PHE A 39 -8.48 8.55 10.93
CA PHE A 39 -8.51 7.30 11.70
C PHE A 39 -9.91 6.72 11.94
N TYR A 40 -11.01 7.38 11.48
CA TYR A 40 -12.37 6.89 11.72
C TYR A 40 -12.67 5.58 10.98
N THR A 41 -11.95 5.33 9.89
CA THR A 41 -12.10 4.12 9.08
C THR A 41 -10.75 3.66 8.52
N GLU A 42 -10.76 2.51 7.89
CA GLU A 42 -9.65 2.00 7.09
C GLU A 42 -9.95 2.20 5.60
N LEU A 43 -8.89 2.39 4.79
CA LEU A 43 -9.06 2.37 3.35
C LEU A 43 -9.57 0.99 2.90
N GLU A 44 -10.61 0.99 2.09
CA GLU A 44 -11.24 -0.21 1.54
C GLU A 44 -10.93 -0.38 0.06
N PHE A 45 -10.90 -1.63 -0.40
CA PHE A 45 -10.81 -1.94 -1.81
C PHE A 45 -12.13 -1.61 -2.51
N GLY A 46 -12.08 -0.66 -3.42
CA GLY A 46 -13.16 -0.40 -4.38
C GLY A 46 -13.02 -1.25 -5.64
N THR A 47 -13.90 -1.03 -6.60
CA THR A 47 -13.92 -1.74 -7.91
C THR A 47 -12.59 -1.60 -8.67
N ALA A 48 -11.90 -0.49 -8.51
CA ALA A 48 -10.64 -0.18 -9.22
C ALA A 48 -9.40 -0.24 -8.31
N GLY A 49 -9.48 -0.93 -7.19
CA GLY A 49 -8.38 -1.08 -6.24
C GLY A 49 -8.48 -0.18 -5.01
N LEU A 50 -7.38 -0.06 -4.28
CA LEU A 50 -7.25 0.78 -3.10
C LEU A 50 -6.73 2.16 -3.52
N ARG A 51 -7.41 3.24 -3.13
CA ARG A 51 -7.00 4.62 -3.41
C ARG A 51 -7.23 5.53 -2.21
N GLY A 52 -6.32 6.46 -1.98
CA GLY A 52 -6.46 7.41 -0.89
C GLY A 52 -5.48 8.58 -0.99
N ILE A 53 -5.72 9.61 -0.20
CA ILE A 53 -4.79 10.71 -0.02
C ILE A 53 -3.54 10.18 0.69
N LEU A 54 -2.37 10.61 0.23
CA LEU A 54 -1.08 10.28 0.85
C LEU A 54 -0.99 10.89 2.27
N GLY A 55 -0.51 10.12 3.24
CA GLY A 55 -0.27 10.63 4.59
C GLY A 55 -0.41 9.60 5.70
N ALA A 56 -0.25 10.08 6.93
CA ALA A 56 -0.40 9.27 8.14
C ALA A 56 -1.89 9.06 8.46
N GLY A 57 -2.26 7.81 8.77
CA GLY A 57 -3.62 7.40 9.13
C GLY A 57 -4.04 6.10 8.47
N THR A 58 -5.08 5.49 9.02
CA THR A 58 -5.69 4.27 8.46
C THR A 58 -6.54 4.58 7.24
N ASN A 59 -7.12 5.79 7.18
CA ASN A 59 -7.85 6.35 6.04
C ASN A 59 -6.94 7.15 5.10
N ARG A 60 -5.68 6.78 5.00
CA ARG A 60 -4.65 7.41 4.17
C ARG A 60 -3.82 6.36 3.44
N MET A 61 -3.29 6.73 2.27
CA MET A 61 -2.35 5.89 1.55
C MET A 61 -0.93 6.09 2.10
N ASN A 62 -0.34 5.02 2.61
CA ASN A 62 1.01 5.00 3.17
C ASN A 62 1.57 3.56 3.19
N ALA A 63 2.85 3.43 3.51
CA ALA A 63 3.54 2.13 3.51
C ALA A 63 2.89 1.08 4.44
N ARG A 64 2.33 1.49 5.59
CA ARG A 64 1.63 0.54 6.50
C ARG A 64 0.36 -0.01 5.88
N VAL A 65 -0.40 0.83 5.18
CA VAL A 65 -1.63 0.42 4.49
C VAL A 65 -1.29 -0.48 3.30
N ILE A 66 -0.28 -0.13 2.49
CA ILE A 66 0.23 -0.99 1.42
C ILE A 66 0.68 -2.35 1.95
N LYS A 67 1.48 -2.36 3.01
CA LYS A 67 1.93 -3.59 3.66
C LYS A 67 0.75 -4.47 4.09
N ARG A 68 -0.24 -3.89 4.77
CA ARG A 68 -1.43 -4.62 5.22
C ARG A 68 -2.22 -5.22 4.05
N ALA A 69 -2.47 -4.43 3.01
CA ALA A 69 -3.15 -4.89 1.81
C ALA A 69 -2.38 -6.04 1.12
N THR A 70 -1.05 -5.89 1.03
CA THR A 70 -0.18 -6.92 0.44
C THR A 70 -0.11 -8.18 1.30
N LEU A 71 -0.16 -8.07 2.64
CA LEU A 71 -0.27 -9.24 3.51
C LEU A 71 -1.55 -10.03 3.24
N GLY A 72 -2.70 -9.35 3.10
CA GLY A 72 -3.96 -10.01 2.74
C GLY A 72 -3.87 -10.73 1.39
N LEU A 73 -3.27 -10.08 0.38
CA LEU A 73 -3.01 -10.72 -0.91
C LEU A 73 -2.06 -11.92 -0.77
N SER A 74 -1.04 -11.82 0.08
CA SER A 74 -0.09 -12.92 0.32
C SER A 74 -0.78 -14.16 0.89
N GLU A 75 -1.64 -13.98 1.89
CA GLU A 75 -2.41 -15.08 2.48
C GLU A 75 -3.32 -15.75 1.43
N TYR A 76 -3.96 -14.93 0.58
CA TYR A 76 -4.77 -15.45 -0.52
C TYR A 76 -3.94 -16.28 -1.51
N ILE A 77 -2.76 -15.78 -1.94
CA ILE A 77 -1.86 -16.46 -2.89
C ILE A 77 -1.35 -17.78 -2.31
N LEU A 78 -1.00 -17.82 -1.04
CA LEU A 78 -0.49 -19.02 -0.36
C LEU A 78 -1.55 -20.13 -0.27
N GLY A 79 -2.82 -19.80 -0.43
CA GLY A 79 -3.91 -20.78 -0.57
C GLY A 79 -3.92 -21.56 -1.89
N PHE A 80 -3.12 -21.16 -2.89
CA PHE A 80 -3.05 -21.82 -4.20
C PHE A 80 -1.76 -22.63 -4.33
N ALA A 81 -1.88 -23.87 -4.81
CA ALA A 81 -0.72 -24.70 -5.13
C ALA A 81 0.19 -24.00 -6.18
N GLY A 82 1.47 -23.87 -5.85
CA GLY A 82 2.45 -23.18 -6.70
C GLY A 82 2.28 -21.66 -6.77
N GLY A 83 1.45 -21.07 -5.89
CA GLY A 83 1.20 -19.64 -5.89
C GLY A 83 2.45 -18.82 -5.52
N ALA A 84 3.21 -19.28 -4.55
CA ALA A 84 4.44 -18.62 -4.09
C ALA A 84 5.51 -18.57 -5.18
N GLU A 85 5.73 -19.68 -5.88
CA GLU A 85 6.72 -19.85 -6.95
C GLU A 85 6.35 -19.06 -8.20
N ARG A 86 5.06 -19.04 -8.55
CA ARG A 86 4.57 -18.24 -9.67
C ARG A 86 4.75 -16.75 -9.41
N GLY A 87 4.58 -16.33 -8.18
CA GLY A 87 4.88 -14.99 -7.73
C GLY A 87 3.95 -13.91 -8.28
N VAL A 88 4.30 -12.66 -7.99
CA VAL A 88 3.51 -11.46 -8.31
C VAL A 88 4.35 -10.50 -9.14
N ALA A 89 3.79 -10.04 -10.26
CA ALA A 89 4.37 -8.97 -11.07
C ALA A 89 3.96 -7.60 -10.51
N ILE A 90 4.88 -6.64 -10.46
CA ILE A 90 4.62 -5.29 -9.89
C ILE A 90 5.10 -4.23 -10.87
N ALA A 91 4.21 -3.31 -11.22
CA ALA A 91 4.51 -2.11 -11.98
C ALA A 91 4.08 -0.85 -11.20
N TYR A 92 4.68 0.27 -11.52
CA TYR A 92 4.36 1.55 -10.89
C TYR A 92 4.52 2.70 -11.91
N ASP A 93 3.82 3.79 -11.64
CA ASP A 93 3.86 5.00 -12.46
C ASP A 93 4.74 6.09 -11.84
N SER A 94 4.67 7.31 -12.37
CA SER A 94 5.45 8.46 -11.92
C SER A 94 4.85 9.21 -10.72
N ARG A 95 3.76 8.74 -10.14
CA ARG A 95 3.13 9.36 -8.98
C ARG A 95 4.03 9.35 -7.76
N ARG A 96 3.83 10.33 -6.88
CA ARG A 96 4.53 10.39 -5.58
C ARG A 96 4.33 9.08 -4.82
N MET A 97 5.40 8.56 -4.23
CA MET A 97 5.44 7.32 -3.47
C MET A 97 5.16 6.03 -4.27
N SER A 98 4.88 6.08 -5.58
CA SER A 98 4.56 4.87 -6.35
C SER A 98 5.69 3.85 -6.34
N ARG A 99 6.93 4.31 -6.48
CA ARG A 99 8.12 3.44 -6.43
C ARG A 99 8.32 2.84 -5.03
N GLU A 100 8.20 3.65 -3.99
CA GLU A 100 8.34 3.26 -2.59
C GLU A 100 7.26 2.24 -2.20
N PHE A 101 6.03 2.45 -2.61
CA PHE A 101 4.92 1.52 -2.36
C PHE A 101 5.07 0.21 -3.14
N ALA A 102 5.57 0.26 -4.37
CA ALA A 102 5.88 -0.94 -5.14
C ALA A 102 6.98 -1.76 -4.47
N LEU A 103 8.00 -1.11 -3.92
CA LEU A 103 9.06 -1.78 -3.16
C LEU A 103 8.53 -2.36 -1.84
N GLU A 104 7.70 -1.64 -1.10
CA GLU A 104 7.08 -2.15 0.15
C GLU A 104 6.22 -3.39 -0.14
N ALA A 105 5.45 -3.39 -1.22
CA ALA A 105 4.67 -4.55 -1.65
C ALA A 105 5.59 -5.73 -1.99
N ALA A 106 6.65 -5.51 -2.77
CA ALA A 106 7.62 -6.55 -3.14
C ALA A 106 8.28 -7.16 -1.90
N LEU A 107 8.77 -6.34 -0.97
CA LEU A 107 9.41 -6.79 0.27
C LEU A 107 8.44 -7.57 1.16
N THR A 108 7.18 -7.15 1.21
CA THR A 108 6.13 -7.84 1.97
C THR A 108 5.84 -9.24 1.40
N LEU A 109 5.74 -9.36 0.07
CA LEU A 109 5.58 -10.64 -0.62
C LEU A 109 6.79 -11.56 -0.36
N CYS A 110 8.00 -11.05 -0.53
CA CYS A 110 9.23 -11.80 -0.29
C CYS A 110 9.34 -12.29 1.17
N ALA A 111 8.93 -11.47 2.15
CA ALA A 111 8.90 -11.86 3.55
C ALA A 111 7.91 -13.02 3.84
N LYS A 112 6.94 -13.25 2.95
CA LYS A 112 6.01 -14.40 2.99
C LYS A 112 6.46 -15.57 2.10
N GLY A 113 7.67 -15.50 1.52
CA GLY A 113 8.20 -16.52 0.63
C GLY A 113 7.61 -16.53 -0.78
N ILE A 114 6.91 -15.45 -1.17
CA ILE A 114 6.31 -15.30 -2.49
C ILE A 114 7.28 -14.54 -3.39
N HIS A 115 7.54 -15.06 -4.59
CA HIS A 115 8.36 -14.36 -5.58
C HIS A 115 7.73 -13.04 -6.00
N ALA A 116 8.53 -11.97 -6.06
CA ALA A 116 8.08 -10.66 -6.52
C ALA A 116 8.95 -10.20 -7.71
N TYR A 117 8.30 -9.83 -8.80
CA TYR A 117 8.92 -9.33 -10.02
C TYR A 117 8.56 -7.86 -10.20
N ILE A 118 9.48 -6.97 -9.90
CA ILE A 118 9.28 -5.53 -10.01
C ILE A 118 10.05 -4.95 -11.19
N TYR A 119 9.45 -4.03 -11.94
CA TYR A 119 10.17 -3.28 -12.95
C TYR A 119 11.20 -2.33 -12.30
N ASP A 120 12.37 -2.22 -12.90
CA ASP A 120 13.45 -1.32 -12.49
C ASP A 120 13.13 0.16 -12.64
N SER A 121 12.18 0.46 -13.53
CA SER A 121 11.70 1.82 -13.83
C SER A 121 10.19 1.82 -14.04
N LEU A 122 9.59 3.01 -14.03
CA LEU A 122 8.14 3.18 -14.22
C LEU A 122 7.66 2.57 -15.54
N ARG A 123 6.47 1.96 -15.50
CA ARG A 123 5.85 1.31 -16.67
C ARG A 123 4.33 1.56 -16.68
N PRO A 124 3.74 1.71 -17.86
CA PRO A 124 2.30 1.82 -17.99
C PRO A 124 1.59 0.47 -17.71
N VAL A 125 0.32 0.55 -17.32
CA VAL A 125 -0.51 -0.62 -16.95
C VAL A 125 -0.47 -1.78 -17.97
N PRO A 126 -0.48 -1.57 -19.30
CA PRO A 126 -0.38 -2.67 -20.25
C PRO A 126 0.89 -3.52 -20.10
N MET A 127 1.99 -2.92 -19.65
CA MET A 127 3.25 -3.63 -19.40
C MET A 127 3.12 -4.59 -18.21
N LEU A 128 2.34 -4.24 -17.17
CA LEU A 128 2.03 -5.18 -16.09
C LEU A 128 1.29 -6.41 -16.63
N SER A 129 0.24 -6.20 -17.41
CA SER A 129 -0.52 -7.31 -18.02
C SER A 129 0.36 -8.23 -18.90
N TYR A 130 1.28 -7.63 -19.64
CA TYR A 130 2.27 -8.38 -20.40
C TYR A 130 3.19 -9.20 -19.49
N MET A 131 3.76 -8.59 -18.44
CA MET A 131 4.68 -9.25 -17.51
C MET A 131 4.01 -10.42 -16.78
N VAL A 132 2.79 -10.24 -16.27
CA VAL A 132 2.01 -11.31 -15.62
C VAL A 132 1.89 -12.54 -16.54
N ARG A 133 1.57 -12.34 -17.79
CA ARG A 133 1.43 -13.44 -18.77
C ARG A 133 2.78 -14.03 -19.17
N ARG A 134 3.77 -13.18 -19.41
CA ARG A 134 5.12 -13.61 -19.86
C ARG A 134 5.84 -14.46 -18.82
N LEU A 135 5.71 -14.08 -17.53
CA LEU A 135 6.31 -14.79 -16.40
C LEU A 135 5.38 -15.81 -15.76
N LYS A 136 4.13 -15.92 -16.24
CA LYS A 136 3.08 -16.80 -15.70
C LYS A 136 2.81 -16.55 -14.21
N CYS A 137 2.92 -15.28 -13.80
CA CYS A 137 2.63 -14.88 -12.42
C CYS A 137 1.19 -15.21 -12.03
N ILE A 138 0.96 -15.46 -10.73
CA ILE A 138 -0.38 -15.73 -10.22
C ILE A 138 -1.20 -14.45 -10.08
N ALA A 139 -0.55 -13.32 -9.86
CA ALA A 139 -1.18 -12.01 -9.70
C ALA A 139 -0.30 -10.89 -10.24
N GLY A 140 -0.88 -9.70 -10.33
CA GLY A 140 -0.16 -8.46 -10.65
C GLY A 140 -0.63 -7.30 -9.78
N ILE A 141 0.29 -6.44 -9.39
CA ILE A 141 0.03 -5.20 -8.66
C ILE A 141 0.48 -4.03 -9.54
N VAL A 142 -0.36 -3.03 -9.70
CA VAL A 142 0.04 -1.74 -10.26
C VAL A 142 -0.16 -0.65 -9.20
N ILE A 143 0.88 0.14 -8.97
CA ILE A 143 0.80 1.31 -8.08
C ILE A 143 0.59 2.54 -8.94
N THR A 144 -0.59 3.12 -8.82
CA THR A 144 -1.02 4.29 -9.61
C THR A 144 -2.28 4.90 -9.01
N ALA A 145 -2.38 6.22 -9.04
CA ALA A 145 -3.63 6.93 -8.74
C ALA A 145 -4.42 7.29 -10.00
N SER A 146 -4.02 6.76 -11.17
CA SER A 146 -4.70 7.02 -12.45
C SER A 146 -4.84 8.53 -12.73
N HIS A 147 -6.08 9.06 -12.76
CA HIS A 147 -6.41 10.46 -12.99
C HIS A 147 -6.78 11.25 -11.72
N ASN A 148 -6.64 10.64 -10.55
CA ASN A 148 -6.89 11.35 -9.28
C ASN A 148 -5.94 12.55 -9.11
N PRO A 149 -6.31 13.55 -8.27
CA PRO A 149 -5.43 14.67 -7.92
C PRO A 149 -4.04 14.23 -7.41
N PRO A 150 -3.01 15.10 -7.47
CA PRO A 150 -1.62 14.73 -7.19
C PRO A 150 -1.33 14.29 -5.74
N GLU A 151 -2.22 14.59 -4.81
CA GLU A 151 -2.16 14.15 -3.41
C GLU A 151 -2.59 12.69 -3.20
N TYR A 152 -3.14 12.04 -4.22
CA TYR A 152 -3.56 10.63 -4.18
C TYR A 152 -2.48 9.68 -4.71
N ASN A 153 -2.53 8.45 -4.15
CA ASN A 153 -1.99 7.25 -4.77
C ASN A 153 -2.91 6.05 -4.50
#